data_02c0ff9b2d657a30722f09e70d4c2e98
#
_entry.id   02c0ff9b2d657a30722f09e70d4c2e98
#
_cell.length_a   1.000
_cell.length_b   1.000
_cell.length_c   1.000
_cell.angle_alpha   90.00
_cell.angle_beta   90.00
_cell.angle_gamma   90.00
#
_symmetry.space_group_name_H-M   'P 1'
#
loop_
_entity.id
_entity.type
_entity.pdbx_description
1 polymer ?
#
loop_
_entity_poly.entity_id
_entity_poly.type
_entity_poly.pdbx_seq_one_letter_code
_entity_poly.pdbx_strand_id
1 'polypeptide(L)'
;MVSEGHTVGNHTMTHPDMSGISSKDDFLKQLNGVEELYESVTGEKMSKFYRPPQGIYSTSNLAMAQELGYSTFFWSLAYVDWIQNQQPSREEAFQKLLGRIHPGAIVLLHNTSSTNGLILDDLLTKWEEMGYRFCSLKELTGA
;
A
#
# COMPACT_ATOMS: atom_id res chain seq x y z
N MET A 1 -9.76 5.18 10.71
CA MET A 1 -9.48 4.26 9.57
C MET A 1 -10.38 3.02 9.64
N VAL A 2 -10.21 2.07 10.60
CA VAL A 2 -11.03 0.83 10.65
C VAL A 2 -12.52 1.16 10.78
N SER A 3 -12.90 2.01 11.72
CA SER A 3 -14.29 2.46 11.94
C SER A 3 -14.93 3.18 10.75
N GLU A 4 -14.13 3.59 9.78
CA GLU A 4 -14.56 4.27 8.55
C GLU A 4 -14.56 3.33 7.34
N GLY A 5 -14.30 2.04 7.56
CA GLY A 5 -14.34 1.02 6.51
C GLY A 5 -13.06 0.86 5.68
N HIS A 6 -11.96 1.49 6.07
CA HIS A 6 -10.68 1.29 5.39
C HIS A 6 -10.11 -0.10 5.63
N THR A 7 -9.59 -0.73 4.59
CA THR A 7 -8.90 -2.01 4.71
C THR A 7 -7.45 -1.76 5.12
N VAL A 8 -7.03 -2.40 6.21
CA VAL A 8 -5.64 -2.34 6.68
C VAL A 8 -4.92 -3.60 6.25
N GLY A 9 -3.81 -3.43 5.52
CA GLY A 9 -2.95 -4.51 5.05
C GLY A 9 -1.57 -4.48 5.71
N ASN A 10 -0.80 -5.54 5.50
CA ASN A 10 0.51 -5.75 6.08
C ASN A 10 1.62 -5.14 5.23
N HIS A 11 2.53 -4.40 5.87
CA HIS A 11 3.72 -3.82 5.23
C HIS A 11 5.00 -4.14 6.00
N THR A 12 5.01 -5.23 6.75
CA THR A 12 6.07 -5.71 7.64
C THR A 12 6.26 -4.88 8.92
N MET A 13 6.90 -5.48 9.91
CA MET A 13 7.11 -4.85 11.22
C MET A 13 8.23 -3.80 11.19
N THR A 14 9.32 -4.06 10.46
CA THR A 14 10.52 -3.20 10.47
C THR A 14 10.94 -2.67 9.11
N HIS A 15 10.13 -2.88 8.08
CA HIS A 15 10.36 -2.41 6.71
C HIS A 15 11.71 -2.86 6.10
N PRO A 16 12.12 -4.14 6.25
CA PRO A 16 13.39 -4.61 5.68
C PRO A 16 13.24 -4.88 4.17
N ASP A 17 14.38 -5.06 3.50
CA ASP A 17 14.37 -5.73 2.19
C ASP A 17 14.00 -7.20 2.38
N MET A 18 12.75 -7.52 2.07
CA MET A 18 12.21 -8.86 2.26
C MET A 18 12.82 -9.88 1.28
N SER A 19 13.37 -9.46 0.15
CA SER A 19 13.93 -10.36 -0.87
C SER A 19 15.15 -11.15 -0.38
N GLY A 20 15.86 -10.61 0.62
CA GLY A 20 16.99 -11.28 1.27
C GLY A 20 16.59 -12.30 2.34
N ILE A 21 15.32 -12.36 2.73
CA ILE A 21 14.83 -13.29 3.76
C ILE A 21 14.49 -14.63 3.09
N SER A 22 15.30 -15.65 3.37
CA SER A 22 15.11 -17.01 2.84
C SER A 22 14.40 -17.96 3.81
N SER A 23 14.39 -17.62 5.10
CA SER A 23 13.72 -18.41 6.15
C SER A 23 12.24 -18.03 6.22
N LYS A 24 11.36 -19.05 6.17
CA LYS A 24 9.91 -18.86 6.35
C LYS A 24 9.58 -18.32 7.75
N ASP A 25 10.32 -18.73 8.76
CA ASP A 25 10.11 -18.26 10.13
C ASP A 25 10.45 -16.78 10.29
N ASP A 26 11.53 -16.31 9.66
CA ASP A 26 11.90 -14.89 9.71
C ASP A 26 10.96 -14.05 8.85
N PHE A 27 10.47 -14.59 7.73
CA PHE A 27 9.42 -13.96 6.94
C PHE A 27 8.12 -13.81 7.77
N LEU A 28 7.70 -14.89 8.45
CA LEU A 28 6.55 -14.89 9.34
C LEU A 28 6.67 -13.87 10.48
N LYS A 29 7.83 -13.74 11.12
CA LYS A 29 8.05 -12.76 12.21
C LYS A 29 7.74 -11.34 11.77
N GLN A 30 8.11 -10.98 10.52
CA GLN A 30 7.85 -9.66 9.98
C GLN A 30 6.35 -9.41 9.76
N LEU A 31 5.59 -10.42 9.41
CA LEU A 31 4.16 -10.29 9.15
C LEU A 31 3.33 -10.44 10.43
N ASN A 32 3.61 -11.46 11.24
CA ASN A 32 2.84 -11.75 12.45
C ASN A 32 2.94 -10.61 13.48
N GLY A 33 4.10 -10.00 13.63
CA GLY A 33 4.24 -8.87 14.56
C GLY A 33 3.28 -7.72 14.26
N VAL A 34 2.99 -7.45 12.98
CA VAL A 34 2.00 -6.45 12.58
C VAL A 34 0.58 -6.93 12.82
N GLU A 35 0.28 -8.21 12.50
CA GLU A 35 -1.05 -8.79 12.74
C GLU A 35 -1.41 -8.80 14.23
N GLU A 36 -0.48 -9.24 15.08
CA GLU A 36 -0.67 -9.28 16.54
C GLU A 36 -0.90 -7.87 17.11
N LEU A 37 -0.11 -6.89 16.65
CA LEU A 37 -0.30 -5.50 17.06
C LEU A 37 -1.66 -4.97 16.60
N TYR A 38 -2.04 -5.22 15.35
CA TYR A 38 -3.34 -4.81 14.82
C TYR A 38 -4.50 -5.43 15.62
N GLU A 39 -4.47 -6.73 15.87
CA GLU A 39 -5.50 -7.44 16.65
C GLU A 39 -5.56 -6.91 18.08
N SER A 40 -4.41 -6.62 18.70
CA SER A 40 -4.36 -6.06 20.06
C SER A 40 -5.01 -4.68 20.19
N VAL A 41 -4.94 -3.87 19.13
CA VAL A 41 -5.48 -2.49 19.12
C VAL A 41 -6.94 -2.46 18.69
N THR A 42 -7.34 -3.31 17.75
CA THR A 42 -8.67 -3.25 17.12
C THR A 42 -9.61 -4.33 17.60
N GLY A 43 -9.11 -5.42 18.14
CA GLY A 43 -9.87 -6.64 18.43
C GLY A 43 -10.27 -7.43 17.19
N GLU A 44 -9.80 -7.04 16.00
CA GLU A 44 -10.15 -7.65 14.71
C GLU A 44 -8.96 -8.33 14.07
N LYS A 45 -9.21 -9.31 13.21
CA LYS A 45 -8.18 -9.92 12.37
C LYS A 45 -7.80 -9.00 11.22
N MET A 46 -6.49 -8.82 10.98
CA MET A 46 -5.99 -8.06 9.85
C MET A 46 -6.34 -8.76 8.52
N SER A 47 -6.64 -7.99 7.49
CA SER A 47 -6.78 -8.53 6.13
C SER A 47 -5.46 -9.12 5.63
N LYS A 48 -5.54 -10.22 4.90
CA LYS A 48 -4.37 -10.89 4.31
C LYS A 48 -3.89 -10.20 3.02
N PHE A 49 -3.77 -8.87 3.08
CA PHE A 49 -3.18 -8.05 2.02
C PHE A 49 -1.77 -7.62 2.42
N TYR A 50 -0.83 -7.84 1.52
CA TYR A 50 0.58 -7.59 1.77
C TYR A 50 1.18 -6.72 0.67
N ARG A 51 2.01 -5.77 1.06
CA ARG A 51 2.83 -5.01 0.14
C ARG A 51 4.29 -5.12 0.58
N PRO A 52 5.18 -5.68 -0.28
CA PRO A 52 6.60 -5.73 0.04
C PRO A 52 7.19 -4.33 0.26
N PRO A 53 8.02 -4.12 1.30
CA PRO A 53 8.79 -2.89 1.45
C PRO A 53 9.55 -2.54 0.19
N GLN A 54 9.59 -1.26 -0.17
CA GLN A 54 10.29 -0.72 -1.35
C GLN A 54 9.84 -1.33 -2.70
N GLY A 55 8.87 -2.25 -2.72
CA GLY A 55 8.49 -3.00 -3.90
C GLY A 55 9.55 -4.04 -4.34
N ILE A 56 10.52 -4.34 -3.47
CA ILE A 56 11.56 -5.35 -3.73
C ILE A 56 11.04 -6.72 -3.30
N TYR A 57 11.22 -7.72 -4.16
CA TYR A 57 10.75 -9.08 -3.91
C TYR A 57 11.67 -10.14 -4.52
N SER A 58 11.50 -11.37 -4.07
CA SER A 58 11.99 -12.57 -4.73
C SER A 58 10.84 -13.53 -4.99
N THR A 59 11.00 -14.42 -5.96
CA THR A 59 9.98 -15.45 -6.24
C THR A 59 9.67 -16.30 -5.01
N SER A 60 10.70 -16.63 -4.21
CA SER A 60 10.52 -17.37 -2.96
C SER A 60 9.69 -16.62 -1.93
N ASN A 61 9.89 -15.30 -1.80
CA ASN A 61 9.09 -14.50 -0.87
C ASN A 61 7.63 -14.36 -1.30
N LEU A 62 7.37 -14.25 -2.60
CA LEU A 62 6.00 -14.25 -3.11
C LEU A 62 5.31 -15.59 -2.84
N ALA A 63 6.03 -16.71 -3.02
CA ALA A 63 5.51 -18.04 -2.68
C ALA A 63 5.22 -18.16 -1.18
N MET A 64 6.12 -17.69 -0.31
CA MET A 64 5.90 -17.69 1.15
C MET A 64 4.66 -16.87 1.52
N ALA A 65 4.50 -15.68 0.95
CA ALA A 65 3.32 -14.86 1.19
C ALA A 65 2.03 -15.58 0.77
N GLN A 66 2.03 -16.20 -0.40
CA GLN A 66 0.90 -16.98 -0.92
C GLN A 66 0.55 -18.17 -0.04
N GLU A 67 1.56 -18.95 0.41
CA GLU A 67 1.36 -20.08 1.34
C GLU A 67 0.76 -19.66 2.69
N LEU A 68 1.01 -18.41 3.10
CA LEU A 68 0.45 -17.83 4.33
C LEU A 68 -0.93 -17.18 4.11
N GLY A 69 -1.48 -17.32 2.91
CA GLY A 69 -2.79 -16.82 2.53
C GLY A 69 -2.82 -15.34 2.16
N TYR A 70 -1.67 -14.70 1.95
CA TYR A 70 -1.62 -13.30 1.56
C TYR A 70 -1.80 -13.11 0.06
N SER A 71 -2.60 -12.09 -0.30
CA SER A 71 -2.56 -11.48 -1.63
C SER A 71 -1.50 -10.38 -1.64
N THR A 72 -0.50 -10.50 -2.50
CA THR A 72 0.58 -9.53 -2.61
C THR A 72 0.24 -8.47 -3.63
N PHE A 73 0.36 -7.20 -3.24
CA PHE A 73 0.08 -6.05 -4.11
C PHE A 73 1.33 -5.23 -4.36
N PHE A 74 1.46 -4.81 -5.61
CA PHE A 74 2.35 -3.77 -6.08
C PHE A 74 1.52 -2.59 -6.58
N TRP A 75 2.16 -1.63 -7.23
CA TRP A 75 1.50 -0.44 -7.76
C TRP A 75 1.94 -0.16 -9.19
N SER A 76 1.10 0.50 -9.93
CA SER A 76 1.40 0.96 -11.30
C SER A 76 1.56 2.47 -11.40
N LEU A 77 1.15 3.20 -10.36
CA LEU A 77 1.29 4.65 -10.25
C LEU A 77 1.78 5.05 -8.88
N ALA A 78 2.91 5.71 -8.84
CA ALA A 78 3.49 6.35 -7.66
C ALA A 78 4.37 7.53 -8.08
N TYR A 79 4.78 8.34 -7.13
CA TYR A 79 5.78 9.39 -7.32
C TYR A 79 6.61 9.52 -6.04
N VAL A 80 7.71 10.29 -6.09
CA VAL A 80 8.57 10.47 -4.93
C VAL A 80 7.91 11.46 -3.96
N ASP A 81 7.27 10.93 -2.93
CA ASP A 81 6.50 11.68 -1.92
C ASP A 81 6.97 11.40 -0.48
N TRP A 82 7.90 10.44 -0.29
CA TRP A 82 8.35 9.97 1.02
C TRP A 82 9.52 10.76 1.62
N ILE A 83 10.19 11.62 0.84
CA ILE A 83 11.33 12.41 1.33
C ILE A 83 10.81 13.63 2.08
N GLN A 84 10.79 13.57 3.41
CA GLN A 84 10.13 14.57 4.26
C GLN A 84 10.63 15.99 4.05
N ASN A 85 11.93 16.17 3.84
CA ASN A 85 12.55 17.50 3.66
C ASN A 85 12.60 17.96 2.20
N GLN A 86 12.02 17.18 1.27
CA GLN A 86 12.00 17.46 -0.16
C GLN A 86 10.62 17.09 -0.73
N GLN A 87 9.58 17.66 -0.14
CA GLN A 87 8.22 17.41 -0.60
C GLN A 87 7.99 18.08 -1.95
N PRO A 88 7.40 17.37 -2.93
CA PRO A 88 7.06 17.96 -4.22
C PRO A 88 6.03 19.08 -4.06
N SER A 89 6.03 20.05 -4.95
CA SER A 89 4.98 21.05 -5.00
C SER A 89 3.63 20.42 -5.39
N ARG A 90 2.54 21.14 -5.12
CA ARG A 90 1.20 20.76 -5.56
C ARG A 90 1.14 20.54 -7.08
N GLU A 91 1.73 21.44 -7.84
CA GLU A 91 1.77 21.40 -9.30
C GLU A 91 2.50 20.18 -9.82
N GLU A 92 3.67 19.88 -9.25
CA GLU A 92 4.46 18.67 -9.60
C GLU A 92 3.70 17.39 -9.27
N ALA A 93 3.05 17.33 -8.11
CA ALA A 93 2.24 16.19 -7.71
C ALA A 93 1.10 15.95 -8.70
N PHE A 94 0.32 16.98 -9.02
CA PHE A 94 -0.76 16.88 -10.01
C PHE A 94 -0.26 16.51 -11.40
N GLN A 95 0.82 17.12 -11.87
CA GLN A 95 1.41 16.78 -13.17
C GLN A 95 1.75 15.29 -13.25
N LYS A 96 2.37 14.73 -12.21
CA LYS A 96 2.76 13.32 -12.17
C LYS A 96 1.58 12.37 -12.01
N LEU A 97 0.63 12.72 -11.15
CA LEU A 97 -0.48 11.83 -10.80
C LEU A 97 -1.60 11.87 -11.84
N LEU A 98 -1.99 13.04 -12.33
CA LEU A 98 -3.02 13.15 -13.36
C LEU A 98 -2.51 12.72 -14.75
N GLY A 99 -1.24 13.01 -15.05
CA GLY A 99 -0.66 12.68 -16.36
C GLY A 99 -0.38 11.19 -16.55
N ARG A 100 -0.38 10.39 -15.48
CA ARG A 100 -0.03 8.98 -15.51
C ARG A 100 -1.14 8.04 -15.04
N ILE A 101 -2.27 8.57 -14.61
CA ILE A 101 -3.41 7.74 -14.23
C ILE A 101 -3.93 6.93 -15.43
N HIS A 102 -4.36 5.72 -15.19
CA HIS A 102 -4.89 4.82 -16.21
C HIS A 102 -5.93 3.87 -15.60
N PRO A 103 -6.85 3.29 -16.40
CA PRO A 103 -7.79 2.29 -15.92
C PRO A 103 -7.08 1.09 -15.28
N GLY A 104 -7.58 0.66 -14.11
CA GLY A 104 -6.98 -0.43 -13.33
C GLY A 104 -5.71 -0.06 -12.56
N ALA A 105 -5.40 1.24 -12.44
CA ALA A 105 -4.25 1.67 -11.66
C ALA A 105 -4.39 1.29 -10.17
N ILE A 106 -3.34 0.70 -9.62
CA ILE A 106 -3.12 0.64 -8.17
C ILE A 106 -2.17 1.79 -7.83
N VAL A 107 -2.65 2.72 -7.02
CA VAL A 107 -1.93 3.96 -6.71
C VAL A 107 -1.30 3.86 -5.33
N LEU A 108 0.00 4.16 -5.24
CA LEU A 108 0.73 4.27 -3.98
C LEU A 108 0.98 5.73 -3.65
N LEU A 109 0.48 6.15 -2.49
CA LEU A 109 0.72 7.46 -1.87
C LEU A 109 1.10 7.26 -0.41
N HIS A 110 2.13 7.98 0.07
CA HIS A 110 2.55 7.87 1.46
C HIS A 110 1.81 8.89 2.34
N ASN A 111 1.28 8.43 3.46
CA ASN A 111 0.58 9.25 4.44
C ASN A 111 1.51 10.20 5.23
N THR A 112 2.82 9.99 5.13
CA THR A 112 3.85 10.87 5.70
C THR A 112 4.13 12.11 4.84
N SER A 113 3.58 12.17 3.63
CA SER A 113 3.71 13.29 2.72
C SER A 113 2.75 14.43 3.09
N SER A 114 3.31 15.58 3.43
CA SER A 114 2.50 16.80 3.65
C SER A 114 1.79 17.25 2.37
N THR A 115 2.43 17.07 1.21
CA THR A 115 1.82 17.39 -0.08
C THR A 115 0.61 16.52 -0.34
N ASN A 116 0.70 15.20 -0.11
CA ASN A 116 -0.45 14.30 -0.26
C ASN A 116 -1.62 14.72 0.65
N GLY A 117 -1.33 15.09 1.90
CA GLY A 117 -2.36 15.55 2.82
C GLY A 117 -3.10 16.80 2.33
N LEU A 118 -2.39 17.67 1.60
CA LEU A 118 -2.98 18.91 1.07
C LEU A 118 -3.77 18.72 -0.23
N ILE A 119 -3.41 17.71 -1.04
CA ILE A 119 -3.98 17.57 -2.39
C ILE A 119 -4.99 16.44 -2.51
N LEU A 120 -5.11 15.53 -1.53
CA LEU A 120 -5.79 14.26 -1.70
C LEU A 120 -7.25 14.43 -2.16
N ASP A 121 -8.00 15.31 -1.51
CA ASP A 121 -9.40 15.57 -1.83
C ASP A 121 -9.57 16.07 -3.28
N ASP A 122 -8.80 17.09 -3.65
CA ASP A 122 -8.80 17.63 -5.01
C ASP A 122 -8.32 16.60 -6.04
N LEU A 123 -7.36 15.77 -5.69
CA LEU A 123 -6.85 14.72 -6.58
C LEU A 123 -7.91 13.67 -6.87
N LEU A 124 -8.60 13.20 -5.84
CA LEU A 124 -9.68 12.22 -5.98
C LEU A 124 -10.82 12.81 -6.82
N THR A 125 -11.24 14.04 -6.53
CA THR A 125 -12.27 14.76 -7.31
C THR A 125 -11.88 14.85 -8.79
N LYS A 126 -10.63 15.22 -9.09
CA LYS A 126 -10.16 15.29 -10.48
C LYS A 126 -10.17 13.96 -11.20
N TRP A 127 -9.81 12.86 -10.52
CA TRP A 127 -9.91 11.54 -11.13
C TRP A 127 -11.36 11.12 -11.40
N GLU A 128 -12.30 11.48 -10.52
CA GLU A 128 -13.74 11.27 -10.78
C GLU A 128 -14.23 12.11 -11.98
N GLU A 129 -13.83 13.37 -12.07
CA GLU A 129 -14.13 14.24 -13.23
C GLU A 129 -13.56 13.69 -14.55
N MET A 130 -12.41 12.97 -14.48
CA MET A 130 -11.81 12.25 -15.61
C MET A 130 -12.52 10.93 -15.94
N GLY A 131 -13.55 10.55 -15.17
CA GLY A 131 -14.36 9.36 -15.39
C GLY A 131 -13.84 8.10 -14.69
N TYR A 132 -12.89 8.21 -13.78
CA TYR A 132 -12.44 7.07 -12.97
C TYR A 132 -13.42 6.80 -11.82
N ARG A 133 -13.57 5.53 -11.49
CA ARG A 133 -14.28 5.05 -10.30
C ARG A 133 -13.27 4.39 -9.36
N PHE A 134 -13.33 4.72 -8.09
CA PHE A 134 -12.53 4.06 -7.06
C PHE A 134 -13.13 2.71 -6.67
N CYS A 135 -12.28 1.71 -6.58
CA CYS A 135 -12.62 0.36 -6.13
C CYS A 135 -11.67 -0.08 -5.03
N SER A 136 -12.12 -0.92 -4.15
CA SER A 136 -11.26 -1.52 -3.14
C SER A 136 -10.42 -2.65 -3.72
N LEU A 137 -9.28 -2.96 -3.09
CA LEU A 137 -8.50 -4.16 -3.45
C LEU A 137 -9.26 -5.46 -3.18
N LYS A 138 -10.28 -5.45 -2.32
CA LYS A 138 -11.18 -6.58 -2.10
C LYS A 138 -11.97 -6.91 -3.37
N GLU A 139 -12.47 -5.90 -4.07
CA GLU A 139 -13.16 -6.10 -5.35
C GLU A 139 -12.24 -6.72 -6.40
N LEU A 140 -10.95 -6.36 -6.40
CA LEU A 140 -9.98 -6.91 -7.34
C LEU A 140 -9.67 -8.38 -7.07
N THR A 141 -9.66 -8.80 -5.81
CA THR A 141 -9.33 -10.18 -5.41
C THR A 141 -10.54 -11.08 -5.26
N GLY A 142 -11.75 -10.52 -5.24
CA GLY A 142 -12.98 -11.25 -4.93
C GLY A 142 -13.08 -11.67 -3.46
N ALA A 143 -12.34 -10.97 -2.57
CA ALA A 143 -12.28 -11.26 -1.14
C ALA A 143 -13.33 -10.45 -0.35
#